data_366237bae56595e2bd42e3d8044a8e2c
#
_entry.id   366237bae56595e2bd42e3d8044a8e2c
#
_cell.length_a   1.000
_cell.length_b   1.000
_cell.length_c   1.000
_cell.angle_alpha   90.00
_cell.angle_beta   90.00
_cell.angle_gamma   90.00
#
_symmetry.space_group_name_H-M   'P 1'
#
loop_
_entity.id
_entity.type
_entity.pdbx_description
1 polymer ?
#
loop_
_entity_poly.entity_id
_entity_poly.type
_entity_poly.pdbx_seq_one_letter_code
_entity_poly.pdbx_strand_id
1 'polypeptide(L)'
;SVGMDKLDMNGNGKVDYIMIKGDPENIDAQYRTEFSVKALQDAGMEVNKLDEQVGNWDQALAQSLVANALAKNGKDIEVVFCNNDSMALGALQAIQAAGRTVGKDIYLVGVDALEEACQNVLAGTQTGTVFNDFLTQSHAAGDAAINYLGGKGNDHYIGCDYVKVTKDNAQDVLNLLK
;
A
#
# COMPACT_ATOMS: atom_id res chain seq x y z
N SER A 1 -12.67 -1.90 -8.67
CA SER A 1 -12.15 -0.54 -8.44
C SER A 1 -13.17 0.28 -7.66
N VAL A 2 -12.71 1.14 -6.76
CA VAL A 2 -13.55 2.09 -6.04
C VAL A 2 -13.64 3.36 -6.89
N GLY A 3 -14.83 3.82 -7.20
CA GLY A 3 -15.05 5.02 -7.99
C GLY A 3 -15.03 6.30 -7.12
N MET A 4 -14.98 7.46 -7.77
CA MET A 4 -15.00 8.78 -7.11
C MET A 4 -16.21 8.94 -6.20
N ASP A 5 -17.36 8.44 -6.62
CA ASP A 5 -18.62 8.42 -5.88
C ASP A 5 -18.54 7.74 -4.50
N LYS A 6 -17.51 6.93 -4.29
CA LYS A 6 -17.25 6.23 -3.01
C LYS A 6 -16.06 6.79 -2.25
N LEU A 7 -15.11 7.41 -2.95
CA LEU A 7 -13.91 7.96 -2.33
C LEU A 7 -14.11 9.36 -1.79
N ASP A 8 -14.84 10.23 -2.51
CA ASP A 8 -15.23 11.56 -2.06
C ASP A 8 -16.45 11.45 -1.12
N MET A 9 -16.20 11.11 0.13
CA MET A 9 -17.25 10.85 1.12
C MET A 9 -17.77 12.12 1.76
N ASN A 10 -16.96 13.18 1.77
CA ASN A 10 -17.33 14.49 2.29
C ASN A 10 -18.01 15.39 1.23
N GLY A 11 -17.98 14.98 -0.05
CA GLY A 11 -18.67 15.67 -1.16
C GLY A 11 -18.00 16.97 -1.60
N ASN A 12 -16.69 17.12 -1.35
CA ASN A 12 -15.96 18.34 -1.73
C ASN A 12 -15.37 18.31 -3.15
N GLY A 13 -15.59 17.22 -3.89
CA GLY A 13 -15.11 17.00 -5.26
C GLY A 13 -13.68 16.47 -5.35
N LYS A 14 -13.08 16.08 -4.23
CA LYS A 14 -11.69 15.60 -4.16
C LYS A 14 -11.60 14.31 -3.33
N VAL A 15 -10.51 13.60 -3.48
CA VAL A 15 -10.15 12.51 -2.57
C VAL A 15 -9.13 13.06 -1.56
N ASP A 16 -9.57 13.20 -0.33
CA ASP A 16 -8.75 13.69 0.77
C ASP A 16 -7.93 12.54 1.38
N TYR A 17 -6.62 12.64 1.30
CA TYR A 17 -5.75 11.55 1.72
C TYR A 17 -4.61 11.98 2.66
N ILE A 18 -4.11 11.01 3.40
CA ILE A 18 -2.83 11.10 4.09
C ILE A 18 -1.86 10.04 3.55
N MET A 19 -0.56 10.35 3.60
CA MET A 19 0.51 9.49 3.14
C MET A 19 1.46 9.16 4.29
N ILE A 20 1.68 7.87 4.54
CA ILE A 20 2.70 7.38 5.48
C ILE A 20 3.83 6.76 4.66
N LYS A 21 4.93 7.50 4.59
CA LYS A 21 6.10 7.15 3.78
C LYS A 21 7.06 6.23 4.52
N GLY A 22 7.76 5.40 3.76
CA GLY A 22 8.98 4.75 4.23
C GLY A 22 10.14 5.74 4.41
N ASP A 23 11.35 5.25 4.34
CA ASP A 23 12.55 6.08 4.33
C ASP A 23 12.57 6.98 3.08
N PRO A 24 12.63 8.31 3.23
CA PRO A 24 12.59 9.25 2.10
C PRO A 24 13.76 9.11 1.12
N GLU A 25 14.89 8.56 1.56
CA GLU A 25 16.06 8.33 0.71
C GLU A 25 15.93 7.03 -0.10
N ASN A 26 14.99 6.16 0.26
CA ASN A 26 14.73 4.92 -0.43
C ASN A 26 13.88 5.15 -1.69
N ILE A 27 14.35 4.63 -2.83
CA ILE A 27 13.68 4.82 -4.13
C ILE A 27 12.28 4.19 -4.16
N ASP A 28 12.07 3.06 -3.46
CA ASP A 28 10.75 2.44 -3.37
C ASP A 28 9.75 3.34 -2.64
N ALA A 29 10.18 4.02 -1.56
CA ALA A 29 9.33 4.96 -0.85
C ALA A 29 8.92 6.13 -1.75
N GLN A 30 9.83 6.63 -2.58
CA GLN A 30 9.54 7.71 -3.52
C GLN A 30 8.51 7.26 -4.57
N TYR A 31 8.73 6.14 -5.23
CA TYR A 31 7.82 5.63 -6.26
C TYR A 31 6.48 5.19 -5.70
N ARG A 32 6.46 4.48 -4.58
CA ARG A 32 5.20 4.07 -3.92
C ARG A 32 4.37 5.27 -3.49
N THR A 33 5.01 6.37 -3.06
CA THR A 33 4.33 7.64 -2.75
C THR A 33 3.76 8.30 -4.00
N GLU A 34 4.59 8.48 -5.04
CA GLU A 34 4.20 9.17 -6.27
C GLU A 34 3.10 8.42 -7.02
N PHE A 35 3.35 7.13 -7.31
CA PHE A 35 2.47 6.38 -8.21
C PHE A 35 1.15 5.96 -7.58
N SER A 36 1.06 5.82 -6.25
CA SER A 36 -0.24 5.58 -5.61
C SER A 36 -1.19 6.78 -5.76
N VAL A 37 -0.67 8.00 -5.62
CA VAL A 37 -1.44 9.23 -5.82
C VAL A 37 -1.73 9.43 -7.31
N LYS A 38 -0.71 9.25 -8.16
CA LYS A 38 -0.85 9.38 -9.61
C LYS A 38 -1.92 8.44 -10.17
N ALA A 39 -2.08 7.24 -9.62
CA ALA A 39 -3.11 6.30 -10.06
C ALA A 39 -4.54 6.85 -9.91
N LEU A 40 -4.81 7.62 -8.85
CA LEU A 40 -6.10 8.32 -8.69
C LEU A 40 -6.24 9.45 -9.70
N GLN A 41 -5.19 10.23 -9.91
CA GLN A 41 -5.18 11.33 -10.89
C GLN A 41 -5.37 10.82 -12.32
N ASP A 42 -4.68 9.73 -12.70
CA ASP A 42 -4.82 9.09 -14.02
C ASP A 42 -6.23 8.50 -14.23
N ALA A 43 -6.93 8.16 -13.13
CA ALA A 43 -8.34 7.79 -13.16
C ALA A 43 -9.30 8.99 -13.23
N GLY A 44 -8.78 10.21 -13.35
CA GLY A 44 -9.57 11.44 -13.46
C GLY A 44 -10.04 12.00 -12.11
N MET A 45 -9.48 11.56 -10.99
CA MET A 45 -9.85 12.05 -9.66
C MET A 45 -9.00 13.24 -9.26
N GLU A 46 -9.62 14.29 -8.74
CA GLU A 46 -8.90 15.33 -8.01
C GLU A 46 -8.51 14.78 -6.63
N VAL A 47 -7.30 15.08 -6.18
CA VAL A 47 -6.77 14.63 -4.90
C VAL A 47 -6.31 15.79 -4.04
N ASN A 48 -6.49 15.68 -2.74
CA ASN A 48 -6.03 16.68 -1.78
C ASN A 48 -5.25 16.01 -0.65
N LYS A 49 -3.98 16.37 -0.52
CA LYS A 49 -3.12 15.83 0.52
C LYS A 49 -3.32 16.60 1.83
N LEU A 50 -3.93 15.96 2.83
CA LEU A 50 -4.14 16.54 4.15
C LEU A 50 -2.89 16.46 5.03
N ASP A 51 -2.13 15.38 4.89
CA ASP A 51 -0.89 15.17 5.64
C ASP A 51 0.06 14.19 4.94
N GLU A 52 1.35 14.32 5.21
CA GLU A 52 2.40 13.38 4.78
C GLU A 52 3.44 13.25 5.89
N GLN A 53 3.66 12.03 6.36
CA GLN A 53 4.54 11.74 7.48
C GLN A 53 5.48 10.58 7.14
N VAL A 54 6.69 10.62 7.70
CA VAL A 54 7.68 9.56 7.55
C VAL A 54 7.49 8.53 8.66
N GLY A 55 6.95 7.37 8.30
CA GLY A 55 6.75 6.21 9.17
C GLY A 55 7.92 5.25 9.16
N ASN A 56 8.90 5.47 8.29
CA ASN A 56 10.19 4.77 8.24
C ASN A 56 10.07 3.23 8.27
N TRP A 57 9.05 2.69 7.60
CA TRP A 57 8.70 1.27 7.52
C TRP A 57 8.22 0.64 8.84
N ASP A 58 8.10 1.43 9.91
CA ASP A 58 7.80 0.98 11.27
C ASP A 58 6.30 1.02 11.58
N GLN A 59 5.77 -0.09 12.07
CA GLN A 59 4.36 -0.26 12.40
C GLN A 59 3.91 0.63 13.55
N ALA A 60 4.68 0.70 14.64
CA ALA A 60 4.29 1.43 15.84
C ALA A 60 4.36 2.94 15.62
N LEU A 61 5.39 3.40 14.88
CA LEU A 61 5.48 4.78 14.46
C LEU A 61 4.30 5.17 13.57
N ALA A 62 3.98 4.36 12.55
CA ALA A 62 2.84 4.60 11.66
C ALA A 62 1.51 4.66 12.42
N GLN A 63 1.29 3.78 13.41
CA GLN A 63 0.12 3.85 14.28
C GLN A 63 0.00 5.23 14.98
N SER A 64 1.09 5.71 15.54
CA SER A 64 1.12 7.00 16.25
C SER A 64 0.87 8.18 15.30
N LEU A 65 1.50 8.15 14.11
CA LEU A 65 1.33 9.19 13.09
C LEU A 65 -0.10 9.25 12.56
N VAL A 66 -0.70 8.10 12.26
CA VAL A 66 -2.09 8.03 11.79
C VAL A 66 -3.06 8.45 12.88
N ALA A 67 -2.85 8.06 14.14
CA ALA A 67 -3.67 8.51 15.25
C ALA A 67 -3.65 10.04 15.40
N ASN A 68 -2.48 10.67 15.27
CA ASN A 68 -2.34 12.13 15.29
C ASN A 68 -3.04 12.79 14.09
N ALA A 69 -2.89 12.22 12.89
CA ALA A 69 -3.55 12.74 11.69
C ALA A 69 -5.08 12.64 11.79
N LEU A 70 -5.61 11.52 12.33
CA LEU A 70 -7.04 11.34 12.57
C LEU A 70 -7.58 12.30 13.64
N ALA A 71 -6.80 12.59 14.69
CA ALA A 71 -7.17 13.57 15.72
C ALA A 71 -7.24 15.00 15.13
N LYS A 72 -6.35 15.33 14.19
CA LYS A 72 -6.26 16.64 13.56
C LYS A 72 -7.33 16.88 12.48
N ASN A 73 -7.51 15.90 11.58
CA ASN A 73 -8.32 16.03 10.38
C ASN A 73 -9.68 15.30 10.48
N GLY A 74 -9.86 14.47 11.51
CA GLY A 74 -11.14 13.84 11.80
C GLY A 74 -11.67 12.96 10.64
N LYS A 75 -12.90 13.28 10.20
CA LYS A 75 -13.59 12.54 9.15
C LYS A 75 -13.17 12.95 7.74
N ASP A 76 -12.41 14.02 7.60
CA ASP A 76 -11.98 14.49 6.28
C ASP A 76 -10.96 13.55 5.62
N ILE A 77 -10.27 12.72 6.39
CA ILE A 77 -9.38 11.69 5.82
C ILE A 77 -10.23 10.58 5.20
N GLU A 78 -10.14 10.41 3.90
CA GLU A 78 -10.87 9.40 3.14
C GLU A 78 -10.00 8.22 2.76
N VAL A 79 -8.70 8.47 2.48
CA VAL A 79 -7.73 7.45 2.11
C VAL A 79 -6.45 7.58 2.94
N VAL A 80 -5.98 6.46 3.45
CA VAL A 80 -4.66 6.31 4.07
C VAL A 80 -3.78 5.47 3.15
N PHE A 81 -2.76 6.09 2.58
CA PHE A 81 -1.72 5.41 1.83
C PHE A 81 -0.54 5.09 2.75
N CYS A 82 -0.12 3.84 2.78
CA CYS A 82 1.10 3.40 3.45
C CYS A 82 2.06 2.79 2.42
N ASN A 83 3.33 3.19 2.45
CA ASN A 83 4.31 2.66 1.51
C ASN A 83 4.62 1.17 1.71
N ASN A 84 4.30 0.58 2.88
CA ASN A 84 4.32 -0.86 3.11
C ASN A 84 3.20 -1.35 4.03
N ASP A 85 3.04 -2.66 4.10
CA ASP A 85 1.99 -3.29 4.91
C ASP A 85 2.27 -3.21 6.42
N SER A 86 3.53 -3.22 6.86
CA SER A 86 3.83 -3.03 8.30
C SER A 86 3.25 -1.70 8.79
N MET A 87 3.45 -0.63 8.06
CA MET A 87 2.84 0.67 8.37
C MET A 87 1.33 0.66 8.21
N ALA A 88 0.77 -0.07 7.23
CA ALA A 88 -0.66 -0.22 7.06
C ALA A 88 -1.32 -0.96 8.25
N LEU A 89 -0.67 -1.97 8.81
CA LEU A 89 -1.13 -2.65 10.02
C LEU A 89 -1.18 -1.71 11.23
N GLY A 90 -0.17 -0.84 11.38
CA GLY A 90 -0.19 0.22 12.39
C GLY A 90 -1.31 1.24 12.16
N ALA A 91 -1.47 1.67 10.91
CA ALA A 91 -2.56 2.56 10.50
C ALA A 91 -3.94 1.97 10.80
N LEU A 92 -4.14 0.68 10.52
CA LEU A 92 -5.40 -0.03 10.83
C LEU A 92 -5.75 0.04 12.31
N GLN A 93 -4.77 -0.18 13.20
CA GLN A 93 -4.97 -0.09 14.64
C GLN A 93 -5.42 1.31 15.06
N ALA A 94 -4.81 2.36 14.49
CA ALA A 94 -5.20 3.75 14.74
C ALA A 94 -6.60 4.07 14.22
N ILE A 95 -6.94 3.60 13.02
CA ILE A 95 -8.26 3.76 12.41
C ILE A 95 -9.34 3.13 13.29
N GLN A 96 -9.13 1.89 13.75
CA GLN A 96 -10.05 1.16 14.61
C GLN A 96 -10.20 1.84 15.99
N ALA A 97 -9.09 2.30 16.58
CA ALA A 97 -9.10 3.03 17.84
C ALA A 97 -9.86 4.36 17.75
N ALA A 98 -9.85 5.01 16.59
CA ALA A 98 -10.65 6.20 16.30
C ALA A 98 -12.14 5.91 16.00
N GLY A 99 -12.56 4.64 16.06
CA GLY A 99 -13.93 4.22 15.80
C GLY A 99 -14.33 4.25 14.33
N ARG A 100 -13.33 4.32 13.41
CA ARG A 100 -13.57 4.31 11.96
C ARG A 100 -13.49 2.88 11.40
N THR A 101 -14.12 2.67 10.26
CA THR A 101 -14.25 1.36 9.64
C THR A 101 -13.76 1.40 8.20
N VAL A 102 -12.69 0.64 7.90
CA VAL A 102 -12.17 0.52 6.53
C VAL A 102 -13.23 -0.06 5.61
N GLY A 103 -13.33 0.51 4.40
CA GLY A 103 -14.32 0.12 3.39
C GLY A 103 -15.71 0.72 3.60
N LYS A 104 -15.92 1.47 4.70
CA LYS A 104 -17.17 2.14 5.02
C LYS A 104 -17.03 3.67 5.04
N ASP A 105 -16.08 4.16 5.80
CA ASP A 105 -15.88 5.59 6.02
C ASP A 105 -14.41 6.02 5.89
N ILE A 106 -13.52 5.11 5.55
CA ILE A 106 -12.11 5.33 5.23
C ILE A 106 -11.59 4.17 4.40
N TYR A 107 -10.60 4.40 3.56
CA TYR A 107 -9.88 3.37 2.82
C TYR A 107 -8.42 3.29 3.28
N LEU A 108 -7.86 2.09 3.26
CA LEU A 108 -6.49 1.81 3.69
C LEU A 108 -5.82 0.91 2.68
N VAL A 109 -4.66 1.32 2.19
CA VAL A 109 -3.85 0.52 1.26
C VAL A 109 -2.39 0.46 1.71
N GLY A 110 -1.76 -0.68 1.47
CA GLY A 110 -0.35 -0.95 1.73
C GLY A 110 0.36 -1.55 0.52
N VAL A 111 1.57 -2.02 0.72
CA VAL A 111 2.40 -2.73 -0.27
C VAL A 111 3.17 -3.82 0.46
N ASP A 112 3.51 -4.88 -0.19
CA ASP A 112 4.30 -6.08 0.07
C ASP A 112 3.47 -7.37 0.10
N ALA A 113 2.16 -7.29 0.39
CA ALA A 113 1.26 -8.42 0.58
C ALA A 113 1.71 -9.38 1.70
N LEU A 114 2.05 -8.81 2.86
CA LEU A 114 2.30 -9.61 4.05
C LEU A 114 1.09 -10.51 4.36
N GLU A 115 1.34 -11.66 4.96
CA GLU A 115 0.28 -12.64 5.27
C GLU A 115 -0.88 -11.98 6.04
N GLU A 116 -0.58 -11.22 7.10
CA GLU A 116 -1.60 -10.51 7.90
C GLU A 116 -2.35 -9.46 7.07
N ALA A 117 -1.66 -8.73 6.18
CA ALA A 117 -2.29 -7.76 5.29
C ALA A 117 -3.25 -8.45 4.30
N CYS A 118 -2.86 -9.58 3.71
CA CYS A 118 -3.74 -10.37 2.86
C CYS A 118 -4.98 -10.90 3.62
N GLN A 119 -4.80 -11.35 4.87
CA GLN A 119 -5.91 -11.75 5.74
C GLN A 119 -6.85 -10.57 6.02
N ASN A 120 -6.32 -9.37 6.27
CA ASN A 120 -7.10 -8.15 6.47
C ASN A 120 -7.84 -7.72 5.19
N VAL A 121 -7.24 -7.92 4.01
CA VAL A 121 -7.92 -7.67 2.73
C VAL A 121 -9.11 -8.63 2.55
N LEU A 122 -8.95 -9.92 2.86
CA LEU A 122 -10.06 -10.88 2.82
C LEU A 122 -11.16 -10.54 3.82
N ALA A 123 -10.78 -10.12 5.02
CA ALA A 123 -11.72 -9.69 6.06
C ALA A 123 -12.41 -8.35 5.75
N GLY A 124 -11.85 -7.55 4.82
CA GLY A 124 -12.35 -6.22 4.47
C GLY A 124 -11.90 -5.12 5.43
N THR A 125 -10.91 -5.38 6.28
CA THR A 125 -10.30 -4.41 7.20
C THR A 125 -9.08 -3.69 6.62
N GLN A 126 -8.63 -4.11 5.44
CA GLN A 126 -7.71 -3.38 4.57
C GLN A 126 -8.28 -3.42 3.16
N THR A 127 -8.19 -2.31 2.42
CA THR A 127 -8.80 -2.19 1.09
C THR A 127 -8.06 -3.01 0.05
N GLY A 128 -6.74 -3.03 0.14
CA GLY A 128 -5.86 -3.76 -0.76
C GLY A 128 -4.40 -3.60 -0.36
N THR A 129 -3.58 -4.40 -1.01
CA THR A 129 -2.12 -4.30 -0.97
C THR A 129 -1.56 -4.61 -2.35
N VAL A 130 -0.25 -4.61 -2.49
CA VAL A 130 0.44 -4.96 -3.73
C VAL A 130 1.50 -6.00 -3.40
N PHE A 131 1.44 -7.15 -4.03
CA PHE A 131 2.45 -8.17 -3.86
C PHE A 131 3.74 -7.75 -4.58
N ASN A 132 4.78 -7.49 -3.81
CA ASN A 132 6.14 -7.32 -4.27
C ASN A 132 6.74 -8.72 -4.41
N ASP A 133 6.62 -9.32 -5.60
CA ASP A 133 6.88 -10.74 -5.84
C ASP A 133 8.35 -11.13 -5.60
N PHE A 134 8.70 -11.28 -4.33
CA PHE A 134 10.03 -11.67 -3.89
C PHE A 134 10.39 -13.10 -4.29
N LEU A 135 9.41 -13.97 -4.55
CA LEU A 135 9.64 -15.35 -5.01
C LEU A 135 10.22 -15.32 -6.43
N THR A 136 9.53 -14.67 -7.35
CA THR A 136 10.02 -14.50 -8.73
C THR A 136 11.35 -13.75 -8.75
N GLN A 137 11.52 -12.70 -7.95
CA GLN A 137 12.78 -11.96 -7.84
C GLN A 137 13.93 -12.84 -7.37
N SER A 138 13.71 -13.66 -6.35
CA SER A 138 14.74 -14.56 -5.79
C SER A 138 15.15 -15.64 -6.80
N HIS A 139 14.18 -16.25 -7.49
CA HIS A 139 14.45 -17.26 -8.52
C HIS A 139 15.19 -16.63 -9.71
N ALA A 140 14.73 -15.49 -10.19
CA ALA A 140 15.39 -14.79 -11.30
C ALA A 140 16.84 -14.42 -10.98
N ALA A 141 17.11 -13.97 -9.75
CA ALA A 141 18.47 -13.68 -9.29
C ALA A 141 19.35 -14.94 -9.24
N GLY A 142 18.80 -16.05 -8.74
CA GLY A 142 19.47 -17.35 -8.72
C GLY A 142 19.80 -17.87 -10.12
N ASP A 143 18.84 -17.83 -11.01
CA ASP A 143 18.99 -18.26 -12.41
C ASP A 143 20.02 -17.39 -13.16
N ALA A 144 20.00 -16.07 -12.92
CA ALA A 144 20.99 -15.16 -13.51
C ALA A 144 22.41 -15.48 -13.04
N ALA A 145 22.59 -15.79 -11.76
CA ALA A 145 23.87 -16.21 -11.21
C ALA A 145 24.36 -17.53 -11.82
N ILE A 146 23.50 -18.53 -11.93
CA ILE A 146 23.81 -19.83 -12.54
C ILE A 146 24.19 -19.65 -14.01
N ASN A 147 23.45 -18.86 -14.76
CA ASN A 147 23.73 -18.56 -16.15
C ASN A 147 25.11 -17.90 -16.33
N TYR A 148 25.41 -16.90 -15.51
CA TYR A 148 26.70 -16.22 -15.52
C TYR A 148 27.88 -17.16 -15.23
N LEU A 149 27.77 -17.98 -14.17
CA LEU A 149 28.80 -18.95 -13.81
C LEU A 149 28.95 -20.07 -14.85
N GLY A 150 27.87 -20.42 -15.55
CA GLY A 150 27.88 -21.39 -16.66
C GLY A 150 28.35 -20.82 -18.00
N GLY A 151 28.80 -19.56 -18.04
CA GLY A 151 29.25 -18.89 -19.27
C GLY A 151 28.14 -18.54 -20.25
N LYS A 152 26.88 -18.56 -19.78
CA LYS A 152 25.71 -18.07 -20.53
C LYS A 152 25.50 -16.58 -20.28
N GLY A 153 24.96 -15.86 -21.25
CA GLY A 153 24.55 -14.48 -21.07
C GLY A 153 23.26 -14.37 -20.26
N ASN A 154 23.05 -13.20 -19.68
CA ASN A 154 21.75 -12.81 -19.11
C ASN A 154 21.21 -11.59 -19.86
N ASP A 155 19.92 -11.39 -19.83
CA ASP A 155 19.32 -10.13 -20.24
C ASP A 155 19.86 -8.98 -19.36
N HIS A 156 19.99 -7.80 -19.96
CA HIS A 156 20.45 -6.61 -19.23
C HIS A 156 19.47 -6.20 -18.12
N TYR A 157 18.20 -6.49 -18.32
CA TYR A 157 17.11 -6.23 -17.37
C TYR A 157 16.21 -7.46 -17.23
N ILE A 158 16.02 -7.92 -16.00
CA ILE A 158 15.11 -9.01 -15.67
C ILE A 158 14.02 -8.40 -14.77
N GLY A 159 12.87 -8.11 -15.35
CA GLY A 159 11.73 -7.52 -14.64
C GLY A 159 10.95 -8.56 -13.86
N CYS A 160 10.48 -8.17 -12.68
CA CYS A 160 9.51 -8.92 -11.88
C CYS A 160 8.35 -7.97 -11.57
N ASP A 161 7.15 -8.32 -12.02
CA ASP A 161 5.99 -7.46 -11.91
C ASP A 161 5.44 -7.42 -10.49
N TYR A 162 4.96 -6.25 -10.09
CA TYR A 162 4.13 -6.10 -8.90
C TYR A 162 2.70 -6.57 -9.19
N VAL A 163 2.09 -7.31 -8.27
CA VAL A 163 0.72 -7.82 -8.42
C VAL A 163 -0.22 -7.10 -7.48
N LYS A 164 -1.23 -6.43 -8.03
CA LYS A 164 -2.30 -5.82 -7.24
C LYS A 164 -3.07 -6.91 -6.47
N VAL A 165 -3.22 -6.75 -5.16
CA VAL A 165 -3.93 -7.67 -4.28
C VAL A 165 -5.20 -7.02 -3.76
N THR A 166 -6.32 -7.64 -4.09
CA THR A 166 -7.66 -7.26 -3.65
C THR A 166 -8.35 -8.49 -3.06
N LYS A 167 -9.57 -8.32 -2.59
CA LYS A 167 -10.37 -9.43 -2.06
C LYS A 167 -10.54 -10.59 -3.06
N ASP A 168 -10.44 -10.30 -4.36
CA ASP A 168 -10.66 -11.30 -5.41
C ASP A 168 -9.50 -12.29 -5.54
N ASN A 169 -8.27 -11.88 -5.19
CA ASN A 169 -7.06 -12.70 -5.37
C ASN A 169 -6.17 -12.82 -4.13
N ALA A 170 -6.55 -12.22 -3.00
CA ALA A 170 -5.73 -12.27 -1.78
C ALA A 170 -5.53 -13.71 -1.26
N GLN A 171 -6.50 -14.61 -1.47
CA GLN A 171 -6.35 -16.02 -1.10
C GLN A 171 -5.31 -16.75 -1.96
N ASP A 172 -5.23 -16.42 -3.25
CA ASP A 172 -4.24 -17.02 -4.15
C ASP A 172 -2.83 -16.59 -3.75
N VAL A 173 -2.66 -15.30 -3.40
CA VAL A 173 -1.38 -14.80 -2.89
C VAL A 173 -1.01 -15.46 -1.56
N LEU A 174 -1.95 -15.62 -0.62
CA LEU A 174 -1.70 -16.35 0.64
C LEU A 174 -1.26 -17.80 0.40
N ASN A 175 -1.75 -18.43 -0.65
CA ASN A 175 -1.34 -19.80 -0.98
C ASN A 175 0.09 -19.88 -1.54
N LEU A 176 0.57 -18.79 -2.18
CA LEU A 176 1.97 -18.67 -2.64
C LEU A 176 2.96 -18.45 -1.48
N LEU A 177 2.50 -17.90 -0.35
CA LEU A 177 3.34 -17.59 0.81
C LEU A 177 3.55 -18.79 1.75
N LYS A 178 2.90 -19.94 1.49
CA LYS A 178 3.00 -21.17 2.28
C LYS A 178 4.01 -22.13 1.67
#